data_1d8be10813518580438cddf7b49248e5
#
_entry.id   1d8be10813518580438cddf7b49248e5
#
_cell.length_a   1.000
_cell.length_b   1.000
_cell.length_c   1.000
_cell.angle_alpha   90.00
_cell.angle_beta   90.00
_cell.angle_gamma   90.00
#
_symmetry.space_group_name_H-M   'P 1'
#
loop_
_entity.id
_entity.type
_entity.pdbx_description
1 polymer ?
#
loop_
_entity_poly.entity_id
_entity_poly.type
_entity_poly.pdbx_seq_one_letter_code
_entity_poly.pdbx_strand_id
1 'polypeptide(L)'
;MRYLYVIIVALFLSSAIDAQIRANLNFNIGSQPVWGPTGNDYVENYYLPDIEAYYNVSQHRYYFNEGGRWVGRSSLPSRYRNYDLYNSHKVVINEREPWRNHETYRNQYASYKGRHDQQPIRDSHDSRYFANKNHPEHNTWVQQQKHDNGNHFGQNKGNNGNGKGNNGNGKDNGKGKK
;
A
#
# COMPACT_ATOMS: atom_id res chain seq x y z
N MET A 1 -33.37 -13.11 36.94
CA MET A 1 -32.92 -13.71 35.66
C MET A 1 -32.98 -12.78 34.48
N ARG A 2 -33.94 -11.85 34.33
CA ARG A 2 -34.02 -10.92 33.18
C ARG A 2 -32.82 -9.94 33.07
N TYR A 3 -32.25 -9.50 34.17
CA TYR A 3 -31.09 -8.57 34.18
C TYR A 3 -29.76 -9.26 33.86
N LEU A 4 -29.67 -10.59 34.09
CA LEU A 4 -28.47 -11.38 33.78
C LEU A 4 -28.25 -11.47 32.24
N TYR A 5 -29.33 -11.61 31.47
CA TYR A 5 -29.26 -11.65 29.99
C TYR A 5 -28.82 -10.32 29.39
N VAL A 6 -29.26 -9.18 29.99
CA VAL A 6 -28.87 -7.84 29.53
C VAL A 6 -27.38 -7.60 29.73
N ILE A 7 -26.81 -8.04 30.85
CA ILE A 7 -25.37 -7.94 31.14
C ILE A 7 -24.54 -8.81 30.21
N ILE A 8 -24.99 -10.02 29.89
CA ILE A 8 -24.29 -10.93 28.97
C ILE A 8 -24.30 -10.38 27.54
N VAL A 9 -25.42 -9.83 27.07
CA VAL A 9 -25.51 -9.20 25.73
C VAL A 9 -24.64 -7.96 25.63
N ALA A 10 -24.52 -7.12 26.68
CA ALA A 10 -23.66 -5.96 26.72
C ALA A 10 -22.15 -6.32 26.66
N LEU A 11 -21.75 -7.46 27.26
CA LEU A 11 -20.38 -7.95 27.22
C LEU A 11 -19.95 -8.49 25.84
N PHE A 12 -20.90 -9.01 25.04
CA PHE A 12 -20.60 -9.45 23.67
C PHE A 12 -20.52 -8.30 22.65
N LEU A 13 -21.13 -7.14 22.90
CA LEU A 13 -21.09 -5.96 22.03
C LEU A 13 -19.78 -5.17 22.16
N SER A 14 -19.04 -5.30 23.26
CA SER A 14 -17.78 -4.57 23.46
C SER A 14 -16.57 -5.14 22.72
N SER A 15 -16.63 -6.41 22.30
CA SER A 15 -15.50 -7.05 21.58
C SER A 15 -15.49 -6.79 20.06
N ALA A 16 -16.57 -6.24 19.49
CA ALA A 16 -16.66 -5.98 18.05
C ALA A 16 -16.01 -4.65 17.63
N ILE A 17 -15.80 -3.71 18.57
CA ILE A 17 -15.27 -2.36 18.26
C ILE A 17 -13.76 -2.40 18.08
N ASP A 18 -13.04 -3.22 18.83
CA ASP A 18 -11.58 -3.34 18.75
C ASP A 18 -11.11 -4.02 17.45
N ALA A 19 -11.92 -4.91 16.88
CA ALA A 19 -11.61 -5.61 15.64
C ALA A 19 -11.70 -4.70 14.41
N GLN A 20 -12.62 -3.73 14.40
CA GLN A 20 -12.78 -2.79 13.29
C GLN A 20 -11.69 -1.71 13.27
N ILE A 21 -11.21 -1.28 14.44
CA ILE A 21 -10.11 -0.31 14.54
C ILE A 21 -8.78 -0.93 14.07
N ARG A 22 -8.55 -2.21 14.34
CA ARG A 22 -7.33 -2.92 13.90
C ARG A 22 -7.29 -3.20 12.41
N ALA A 23 -8.43 -3.38 11.76
CA ALA A 23 -8.50 -3.65 10.31
C ALA A 23 -8.22 -2.40 9.46
N ASN A 24 -8.43 -1.18 9.97
CA ASN A 24 -8.22 0.07 9.23
C ASN A 24 -6.82 0.69 9.40
N LEU A 25 -5.97 0.16 10.30
CA LEU A 25 -4.64 0.73 10.58
C LEU A 25 -3.49 -0.01 9.85
N ASN A 26 -3.78 -1.10 9.13
CA ASN A 26 -2.75 -2.07 8.83
C ASN A 26 -2.03 -1.93 7.49
N PHE A 27 -2.40 -1.02 6.61
CA PHE A 27 -1.72 -0.93 5.32
C PHE A 27 -1.62 0.52 4.84
N ASN A 28 -0.41 1.05 4.78
CA ASN A 28 -0.15 2.32 4.10
C ASN A 28 0.97 2.24 3.05
N ILE A 29 1.19 1.05 2.48
CA ILE A 29 2.24 0.78 1.49
C ILE A 29 2.19 1.79 0.33
N GLY A 30 0.98 2.10 -0.17
CA GLY A 30 0.79 3.06 -1.27
C GLY A 30 1.19 4.50 -0.95
N SER A 31 1.28 4.87 0.34
CA SER A 31 1.66 6.21 0.82
C SER A 31 3.10 6.28 1.31
N GLN A 32 3.77 5.13 1.49
CA GLN A 32 5.17 5.12 1.90
C GLN A 32 6.05 5.70 0.80
N PRO A 33 7.11 6.45 1.12
CA PRO A 33 8.05 6.91 0.11
C PRO A 33 8.78 5.71 -0.51
N VAL A 34 9.05 5.75 -1.81
CA VAL A 34 9.71 4.64 -2.52
C VAL A 34 11.17 4.40 -2.09
N TRP A 35 11.78 5.34 -1.37
CA TRP A 35 13.06 5.15 -0.70
C TRP A 35 12.95 4.44 0.66
N GLY A 36 11.72 4.25 1.19
CA GLY A 36 11.48 3.48 2.41
C GLY A 36 11.89 2.02 2.25
N PRO A 37 12.28 1.32 3.33
CA PRO A 37 12.65 -0.08 3.27
C PRO A 37 11.44 -0.98 3.05
N THR A 38 11.66 -2.09 2.37
CA THR A 38 10.66 -3.17 2.23
C THR A 38 10.41 -3.88 3.57
N GLY A 39 9.37 -4.73 3.62
CA GLY A 39 9.06 -5.55 4.79
C GLY A 39 8.12 -4.93 5.81
N ASN A 40 7.59 -3.71 5.54
CA ASN A 40 6.69 -3.02 6.45
C ASN A 40 5.37 -2.70 5.76
N ASP A 41 4.28 -3.28 6.24
CA ASP A 41 2.93 -3.02 5.69
C ASP A 41 2.38 -1.67 6.16
N TYR A 42 2.77 -1.24 7.36
CA TYR A 42 2.39 0.05 7.95
C TYR A 42 3.60 0.77 8.54
N VAL A 43 3.74 2.05 8.23
CA VAL A 43 4.77 2.93 8.78
C VAL A 43 4.16 4.29 9.11
N GLU A 44 4.23 4.71 10.35
CA GLU A 44 3.86 6.07 10.74
C GLU A 44 5.02 7.03 10.53
N ASN A 45 6.21 6.65 11.01
CA ASN A 45 7.42 7.46 10.89
C ASN A 45 8.64 6.60 10.55
N TYR A 46 9.54 7.16 9.75
CA TYR A 46 10.91 6.68 9.59
C TYR A 46 11.85 7.57 10.40
N TYR A 47 12.69 6.97 11.24
CA TYR A 47 13.85 7.64 11.80
C TYR A 47 15.05 7.43 10.88
N LEU A 48 15.80 8.49 10.62
CA LEU A 48 16.99 8.55 9.75
C LEU A 48 18.22 8.75 10.63
N PRO A 49 18.92 7.67 11.06
CA PRO A 49 19.96 7.74 12.08
C PRO A 49 21.13 8.66 11.70
N ASP A 50 21.55 8.66 10.42
CA ASP A 50 22.71 9.42 9.96
C ASP A 50 22.55 10.94 10.13
N ILE A 51 21.32 11.43 10.00
CA ILE A 51 21.00 12.86 10.03
C ILE A 51 20.11 13.23 11.20
N GLU A 52 19.81 12.26 12.07
CA GLU A 52 19.00 12.43 13.28
C GLU A 52 17.67 13.14 13.00
N ALA A 53 17.01 12.76 11.90
CA ALA A 53 15.74 13.31 11.45
C ALA A 53 14.67 12.24 11.40
N TYR A 54 13.41 12.67 11.32
CA TYR A 54 12.26 11.80 11.14
C TYR A 54 11.52 12.17 9.85
N TYR A 55 10.87 11.20 9.24
CA TYR A 55 9.93 11.42 8.15
C TYR A 55 8.57 10.85 8.54
N ASN A 56 7.55 11.69 8.61
CA ASN A 56 6.18 11.24 8.84
C ASN A 56 5.50 10.91 7.51
N VAL A 57 5.04 9.67 7.38
CA VAL A 57 4.49 9.14 6.13
C VAL A 57 3.17 9.79 5.77
N SER A 58 2.25 9.94 6.72
CA SER A 58 0.92 10.50 6.46
C SER A 58 0.95 11.99 6.11
N GLN A 59 1.88 12.72 6.71
CA GLN A 59 2.02 14.16 6.50
C GLN A 59 2.96 14.51 5.34
N HIS A 60 3.74 13.55 4.84
CA HIS A 60 4.82 13.75 3.85
C HIS A 60 5.81 14.84 4.27
N ARG A 61 6.22 14.82 5.56
CA ARG A 61 7.08 15.84 6.14
C ARG A 61 8.27 15.25 6.88
N TYR A 62 9.41 15.93 6.72
CA TYR A 62 10.60 15.69 7.51
C TYR A 62 10.55 16.55 8.78
N TYR A 63 10.94 15.94 9.92
CA TYR A 63 11.10 16.62 11.19
C TYR A 63 12.55 16.53 11.62
N PHE A 64 13.16 17.64 11.91
CA PHE A 64 14.55 17.75 12.37
C PHE A 64 14.71 18.89 13.38
N ASN A 65 15.76 18.79 14.20
CA ASN A 65 16.03 19.78 15.22
C ASN A 65 16.76 21.00 14.62
N GLU A 66 16.18 22.17 14.81
CA GLU A 66 16.80 23.47 14.49
C GLU A 66 16.87 24.31 15.77
N GLY A 67 18.07 24.43 16.34
CA GLY A 67 18.29 25.25 17.52
C GLY A 67 17.48 24.81 18.75
N GLY A 68 17.37 23.52 19.00
CA GLY A 68 16.63 22.95 20.13
C GLY A 68 15.12 22.78 19.89
N ARG A 69 14.62 23.13 18.71
CA ARG A 69 13.19 22.96 18.36
C ARG A 69 13.01 22.01 17.17
N TRP A 70 12.00 21.16 17.23
CA TRP A 70 11.63 20.27 16.12
C TRP A 70 10.79 21.03 15.11
N VAL A 71 11.25 21.03 13.86
CA VAL A 71 10.63 21.74 12.75
C VAL A 71 10.26 20.77 11.65
N GLY A 72 9.00 20.85 11.18
CA GLY A 72 8.49 20.02 10.08
C GLY A 72 8.58 20.76 8.73
N ARG A 73 9.22 20.16 7.72
CA ARG A 73 9.32 20.67 6.34
C ARG A 73 9.02 19.61 5.31
N SER A 74 8.61 20.01 4.11
CA SER A 74 8.35 19.10 3.00
C SER A 74 9.61 18.52 2.35
N SER A 75 10.77 19.13 2.59
CA SER A 75 12.07 18.69 2.07
C SER A 75 13.15 18.78 3.14
N LEU A 76 14.22 18.02 2.94
CA LEU A 76 15.41 18.12 3.79
C LEU A 76 16.11 19.48 3.58
N PRO A 77 16.70 20.06 4.64
CA PRO A 77 17.53 21.25 4.52
C PRO A 77 18.71 21.06 3.57
N SER A 78 19.20 22.14 2.99
CA SER A 78 20.32 22.12 2.02
C SER A 78 21.61 21.47 2.58
N ARG A 79 21.83 21.49 3.89
CA ARG A 79 22.94 20.78 4.53
C ARG A 79 22.91 19.26 4.33
N TYR A 80 21.73 18.69 4.03
CA TYR A 80 21.51 17.26 3.76
C TYR A 80 21.25 16.95 2.28
N ARG A 81 21.56 17.89 1.36
CA ARG A 81 21.30 17.71 -0.08
C ARG A 81 21.98 16.47 -0.69
N ASN A 82 23.09 16.02 -0.12
CA ASN A 82 23.84 14.85 -0.56
C ASN A 82 23.49 13.60 0.26
N TYR A 83 22.49 13.66 1.12
CA TYR A 83 22.06 12.49 1.89
C TYR A 83 21.32 11.50 1.01
N ASP A 84 21.82 10.26 0.95
CA ASP A 84 21.25 9.20 0.14
C ASP A 84 20.11 8.50 0.88
N LEU A 85 18.89 8.97 0.62
CA LEU A 85 17.67 8.38 1.19
C LEU A 85 17.44 6.93 0.75
N TYR A 86 17.95 6.51 -0.41
CA TYR A 86 17.71 5.16 -0.92
C TYR A 86 18.59 4.12 -0.23
N ASN A 87 19.85 4.42 -0.02
CA ASN A 87 20.80 3.47 0.53
C ASN A 87 20.99 3.56 2.05
N SER A 88 20.74 4.72 2.66
CA SER A 88 20.89 4.88 4.12
C SER A 88 19.88 4.03 4.88
N HIS A 89 20.25 3.59 6.08
CA HIS A 89 19.37 2.81 6.95
C HIS A 89 18.24 3.68 7.56
N LYS A 90 17.03 3.14 7.61
CA LYS A 90 15.83 3.76 8.21
C LYS A 90 15.28 2.84 9.28
N VAL A 91 14.85 3.42 10.39
CA VAL A 91 14.16 2.70 11.47
C VAL A 91 12.68 3.06 11.44
N VAL A 92 11.82 2.06 11.41
CA VAL A 92 10.36 2.26 11.52
C VAL A 92 9.99 2.53 12.97
N ILE A 93 9.28 3.65 13.20
CA ILE A 93 8.75 4.02 14.51
C ILE A 93 7.27 4.36 14.37
N ASN A 94 6.40 3.47 14.86
CA ASN A 94 4.96 3.62 14.79
C ASN A 94 4.42 4.32 16.06
N GLU A 95 4.94 5.51 16.30
CA GLU A 95 4.52 6.40 17.39
C GLU A 95 4.18 7.78 16.83
N ARG A 96 3.20 8.42 17.46
CA ARG A 96 2.89 9.82 17.17
C ARG A 96 3.97 10.73 17.74
N GLU A 97 4.57 11.59 16.92
CA GLU A 97 5.60 12.55 17.34
C GLU A 97 6.83 11.93 18.02
N PRO A 98 7.51 10.93 17.38
CA PRO A 98 8.63 10.20 18.02
C PRO A 98 9.82 11.10 18.39
N TRP A 99 9.93 12.28 17.77
CA TRP A 99 10.97 13.26 18.09
C TRP A 99 10.89 13.79 19.52
N ARG A 100 9.77 13.63 20.22
CA ARG A 100 9.69 13.96 21.66
C ARG A 100 10.57 13.07 22.51
N ASN A 101 10.84 11.84 22.06
CA ASN A 101 11.69 10.85 22.71
C ASN A 101 13.03 10.69 21.98
N HIS A 102 13.49 11.74 21.30
CA HIS A 102 14.64 11.69 20.38
C HIS A 102 15.90 11.10 21.00
N GLU A 103 16.27 11.51 22.21
CA GLU A 103 17.47 11.01 22.89
C GLU A 103 17.45 9.49 23.07
N THR A 104 16.28 8.93 23.37
CA THR A 104 16.10 7.48 23.49
C THR A 104 16.37 6.80 22.15
N TYR A 105 15.77 7.28 21.07
CA TYR A 105 15.96 6.67 19.75
C TYR A 105 17.36 6.89 19.20
N ARG A 106 17.95 8.06 19.41
CA ARG A 106 19.32 8.36 19.02
C ARG A 106 20.31 7.36 19.64
N ASN A 107 20.15 7.08 20.93
CA ASN A 107 21.01 6.14 21.64
C ASN A 107 20.73 4.69 21.25
N GLN A 108 19.46 4.31 21.16
CA GLN A 108 19.04 2.94 20.80
C GLN A 108 19.49 2.56 19.40
N TYR A 109 19.43 3.48 18.45
CA TYR A 109 19.71 3.23 17.03
C TYR A 109 21.05 3.82 16.55
N ALA A 110 21.95 4.17 17.47
CA ALA A 110 23.27 4.72 17.15
C ALA A 110 24.10 3.79 16.24
N SER A 111 23.98 2.47 16.43
CA SER A 111 24.69 1.46 15.63
C SER A 111 24.20 1.33 14.19
N TYR A 112 23.08 1.96 13.83
CA TYR A 112 22.55 1.94 12.46
C TYR A 112 23.08 3.09 11.59
N LYS A 113 23.82 4.04 12.19
CA LYS A 113 24.51 5.09 11.42
C LYS A 113 25.52 4.48 10.45
N GLY A 114 25.48 4.95 9.20
CA GLY A 114 26.35 4.48 8.13
C GLY A 114 26.04 3.08 7.59
N ARG A 115 24.92 2.46 7.97
CA ARG A 115 24.49 1.17 7.40
C ARG A 115 23.77 1.36 6.07
N HIS A 116 23.96 0.39 5.15
CA HIS A 116 23.41 0.38 3.79
C HIS A 116 22.85 -1.02 3.45
N ASP A 117 22.08 -1.60 4.34
CA ASP A 117 21.68 -3.00 4.32
C ASP A 117 20.17 -3.24 4.06
N GLN A 118 19.45 -2.21 3.66
CA GLN A 118 18.02 -2.31 3.39
C GLN A 118 17.73 -2.19 1.90
N GLN A 119 16.79 -3.03 1.41
CA GLN A 119 16.25 -2.88 0.07
C GLN A 119 15.17 -1.80 0.07
N PRO A 120 15.27 -0.75 -0.75
CA PRO A 120 14.22 0.25 -0.87
C PRO A 120 13.01 -0.29 -1.64
N ILE A 121 11.83 0.24 -1.35
CA ILE A 121 10.57 -0.10 -2.03
C ILE A 121 10.71 0.04 -3.54
N ARG A 122 11.38 1.08 -4.05
CA ARG A 122 11.62 1.30 -5.48
C ARG A 122 12.17 0.08 -6.21
N ASP A 123 13.05 -0.64 -5.56
CA ASP A 123 13.82 -1.75 -6.16
C ASP A 123 13.20 -3.13 -5.84
N SER A 124 12.00 -3.13 -5.24
CA SER A 124 11.27 -4.36 -4.92
C SER A 124 10.53 -4.90 -6.14
N HIS A 125 10.55 -6.23 -6.30
CA HIS A 125 9.72 -6.94 -7.27
C HIS A 125 8.43 -7.52 -6.65
N ASP A 126 8.17 -7.24 -5.37
CA ASP A 126 6.94 -7.68 -4.71
C ASP A 126 5.78 -6.77 -5.15
N SER A 127 4.76 -7.39 -5.77
CA SER A 127 3.59 -6.70 -6.31
C SER A 127 2.79 -5.88 -5.28
N ARG A 128 2.94 -6.14 -3.98
CA ARG A 128 2.35 -5.32 -2.91
C ARG A 128 2.78 -3.85 -3.00
N TYR A 129 4.02 -3.61 -3.43
CA TYR A 129 4.57 -2.25 -3.56
C TYR A 129 4.16 -1.55 -4.86
N PHE A 130 3.64 -2.28 -5.86
CA PHE A 130 3.21 -1.70 -7.13
C PHE A 130 1.98 -0.80 -6.99
N ALA A 131 1.24 -0.95 -5.89
CA ALA A 131 0.16 -0.01 -5.52
C ALA A 131 0.68 1.42 -5.25
N ASN A 132 1.97 1.58 -4.93
CA ASN A 132 2.60 2.88 -4.73
C ASN A 132 2.77 3.61 -6.06
N LYS A 133 2.17 4.79 -6.19
CA LYS A 133 2.16 5.58 -7.44
C LYS A 133 3.55 5.98 -7.95
N ASN A 134 4.53 6.02 -7.04
CA ASN A 134 5.91 6.37 -7.38
C ASN A 134 6.80 5.15 -7.65
N HIS A 135 6.23 3.93 -7.57
CA HIS A 135 6.96 2.71 -7.91
C HIS A 135 7.12 2.60 -9.43
N PRO A 136 8.30 2.18 -9.96
CA PRO A 136 8.52 2.03 -11.40
C PRO A 136 7.48 1.16 -12.11
N GLU A 137 7.06 0.06 -11.47
CA GLU A 137 6.09 -0.91 -12.03
C GLU A 137 4.63 -0.50 -11.85
N HIS A 138 4.33 0.64 -11.21
CA HIS A 138 2.95 1.04 -10.91
C HIS A 138 2.06 1.11 -12.15
N ASN A 139 2.53 1.75 -13.21
CA ASN A 139 1.73 1.92 -14.43
C ASN A 139 1.44 0.59 -15.13
N THR A 140 2.42 -0.29 -15.22
CA THR A 140 2.26 -1.64 -15.78
C THR A 140 1.25 -2.44 -14.96
N TRP A 141 1.36 -2.40 -13.66
CA TRP A 141 0.45 -3.07 -12.72
C TRP A 141 -1.00 -2.57 -12.87
N VAL A 142 -1.22 -1.24 -12.97
CA VAL A 142 -2.56 -0.65 -13.18
C VAL A 142 -3.17 -1.09 -14.50
N GLN A 143 -2.39 -1.19 -15.58
CA GLN A 143 -2.86 -1.66 -16.87
C GLN A 143 -3.32 -3.13 -16.81
N GLN A 144 -2.55 -3.99 -16.16
CA GLN A 144 -2.91 -5.40 -15.95
C GLN A 144 -4.23 -5.54 -15.19
N GLN A 145 -4.42 -4.79 -14.10
CA GLN A 145 -5.66 -4.80 -13.33
C GLN A 145 -6.89 -4.39 -14.14
N LYS A 146 -6.74 -3.47 -15.11
CA LYS A 146 -7.84 -3.06 -16.01
C LYS A 146 -8.21 -4.17 -17.00
N HIS A 147 -7.25 -4.91 -17.50
CA HIS A 147 -7.48 -6.02 -18.42
C HIS A 147 -8.19 -7.20 -17.74
N ASP A 148 -7.82 -7.53 -16.52
CA ASP A 148 -8.43 -8.63 -15.77
C ASP A 148 -9.90 -8.35 -15.40
N ASN A 149 -10.23 -7.10 -15.05
CA ASN A 149 -11.62 -6.71 -14.77
C ASN A 149 -12.53 -6.66 -16.00
N GLY A 150 -11.99 -6.64 -17.22
CA GLY A 150 -12.76 -6.64 -18.48
C GLY A 150 -13.22 -8.02 -18.96
N ASN A 151 -12.58 -9.08 -18.53
CA ASN A 151 -12.85 -10.44 -19.04
C ASN A 151 -13.91 -11.24 -18.25
N HIS A 152 -14.36 -10.77 -17.09
CA HIS A 152 -15.34 -11.51 -16.28
C HIS A 152 -16.81 -11.20 -16.60
N PHE A 153 -17.14 -10.22 -17.43
CA PHE A 153 -18.53 -9.87 -17.77
C PHE A 153 -19.01 -10.40 -19.14
N GLY A 154 -18.21 -11.18 -19.88
CA GLY A 154 -18.51 -11.57 -21.26
C GLY A 154 -18.89 -13.04 -21.53
N GLN A 155 -18.81 -13.95 -20.57
CA GLN A 155 -19.00 -15.39 -20.79
C GLN A 155 -20.18 -16.01 -20.05
N ASN A 156 -21.32 -15.32 -19.98
CA ASN A 156 -22.57 -16.00 -19.61
C ASN A 156 -23.73 -15.51 -20.48
N LYS A 157 -23.61 -15.66 -21.82
CA LYS A 157 -24.78 -15.75 -22.68
C LYS A 157 -25.02 -17.21 -22.97
N GLY A 158 -25.96 -17.76 -22.21
CA GLY A 158 -26.47 -19.11 -22.30
C GLY A 158 -26.87 -19.46 -23.71
N ASN A 159 -26.33 -20.56 -24.16
CA ASN A 159 -26.87 -21.37 -25.24
C ASN A 159 -28.13 -22.04 -24.70
N ASN A 160 -29.28 -21.42 -24.90
CA ASN A 160 -30.56 -22.07 -24.78
C ASN A 160 -31.40 -21.70 -26.00
N GLY A 161 -31.27 -22.48 -27.03
CA GLY A 161 -32.02 -22.39 -28.28
C GLY A 161 -32.43 -23.75 -28.76
N ASN A 162 -33.43 -24.32 -28.08
CA ASN A 162 -34.23 -25.41 -28.57
C ASN A 162 -35.10 -24.86 -29.69
N GLY A 163 -34.97 -25.37 -30.90
CA GLY A 163 -35.75 -24.97 -32.05
C GLY A 163 -35.83 -26.07 -33.07
N LYS A 164 -36.84 -26.91 -32.91
CA LYS A 164 -37.43 -27.86 -33.90
C LYS A 164 -37.88 -27.16 -35.18
N GLY A 165 -37.83 -27.90 -36.29
CA GLY A 165 -38.76 -27.75 -37.40
C GLY A 165 -38.09 -27.43 -38.72
N ASN A 166 -38.00 -28.37 -39.54
CA ASN A 166 -38.86 -28.97 -40.49
C ASN A 166 -38.78 -28.36 -41.90
N ASN A 167 -38.31 -29.21 -42.83
CA ASN A 167 -38.92 -29.56 -44.14
C ASN A 167 -39.16 -28.48 -45.22
N GLY A 168 -38.69 -28.79 -46.41
CA GLY A 168 -39.19 -28.17 -47.62
C GLY A 168 -38.17 -28.01 -48.74
N ASN A 169 -37.84 -29.08 -49.44
CA ASN A 169 -38.22 -29.46 -50.79
C ASN A 169 -38.20 -28.31 -51.83
N GLY A 170 -37.46 -28.51 -52.89
CA GLY A 170 -37.82 -27.90 -54.15
C GLY A 170 -36.70 -27.41 -55.06
N LYS A 171 -36.28 -28.34 -55.99
CA LYS A 171 -36.07 -28.11 -57.42
C LYS A 171 -35.19 -26.97 -57.90
N ASP A 172 -34.05 -27.28 -58.50
CA ASP A 172 -33.88 -27.68 -59.90
C ASP A 172 -33.80 -26.50 -60.91
N ASN A 173 -32.91 -26.69 -61.85
CA ASN A 173 -32.74 -25.95 -63.13
C ASN A 173 -31.89 -24.66 -63.00
N GLY A 174 -30.79 -24.44 -63.69
CA GLY A 174 -30.37 -25.01 -64.95
C GLY A 174 -29.58 -23.94 -65.72
N LYS A 175 -28.56 -24.40 -66.41
CA LYS A 175 -27.96 -23.78 -67.62
C LYS A 175 -27.61 -22.27 -67.55
N GLY A 176 -26.43 -21.81 -67.95
CA GLY A 176 -25.61 -22.10 -69.04
C GLY A 176 -24.74 -20.93 -69.42
N LYS A 177 -23.57 -21.28 -69.92
CA LYS A 177 -22.82 -20.64 -71.00
C LYS A 177 -22.78 -19.11 -71.11
N LYS A 178 -21.63 -18.55 -70.97
CA LYS A 178 -20.56 -18.32 -71.98
C LYS A 178 -19.33 -17.76 -71.30
#